data_a45109a19b789c8402acdf069db06fde
#
_entry.id   a45109a19b789c8402acdf069db06fde
#
_cell.length_a   1.000
_cell.length_b   1.000
_cell.length_c   1.000
_cell.angle_alpha   90.00
_cell.angle_beta   90.00
_cell.angle_gamma   90.00
#
_symmetry.space_group_name_H-M   'P 1'
#
loop_
_entity.id
_entity.type
_entity.pdbx_description
1 polymer ?
#
loop_
_entity_poly.entity_id
_entity_poly.type
_entity_poly.pdbx_seq_one_letter_code
_entity_poly.pdbx_strand_id
1 'polypeptide(L)'
;MKVYVVITSYQHGLGEAVETDAEVFDTIDKARKAIERKGLKTLESYKQALDCDDFQISVSGSFYHISDNEGETWDNFDIVEQEIN
;
A
#
# COMPACT_ATOMS: atom_id res chain seq x y z
N MET A 1 15.94 16.39 -11.50
CA MET A 1 16.13 15.21 -10.65
C MET A 1 14.80 14.58 -10.34
N LYS A 2 14.68 13.29 -10.53
CA LYS A 2 13.43 12.59 -10.23
C LYS A 2 13.52 11.86 -8.91
N VAL A 3 12.45 11.91 -8.14
CA VAL A 3 12.28 11.09 -6.94
C VAL A 3 10.99 10.30 -7.05
N TYR A 4 10.87 9.29 -6.23
CA TYR A 4 9.74 8.37 -6.25
C TYR A 4 9.14 8.32 -4.85
N VAL A 5 7.90 8.75 -4.74
CA VAL A 5 7.20 8.86 -3.47
C VAL A 5 6.29 7.66 -3.32
N VAL A 6 6.50 6.87 -2.28
CA VAL A 6 5.59 5.80 -1.90
C VAL A 6 4.55 6.40 -0.97
N ILE A 7 3.31 6.43 -1.43
CA ILE A 7 2.19 6.93 -0.64
C ILE A 7 1.45 5.74 -0.07
N THR A 8 1.35 5.69 1.25
CA THR A 8 0.61 4.68 1.98
C THR A 8 -0.68 5.30 2.49
N SER A 9 -1.81 4.69 2.18
CA SER A 9 -3.11 5.11 2.70
C SER A 9 -3.83 3.89 3.24
N TYR A 10 -4.54 4.03 4.35
CA TYR A 10 -5.29 2.91 4.90
C TYR A 10 -6.46 3.38 5.74
N GLN A 11 -7.46 2.52 5.82
CA GLN A 11 -8.59 2.67 6.73
C GLN A 11 -8.85 1.30 7.34
N HIS A 12 -8.87 1.21 8.65
CA HIS A 12 -9.06 -0.06 9.36
C HIS A 12 -10.38 -0.04 10.13
N GLY A 13 -11.47 -0.24 9.40
CA GLY A 13 -12.80 -0.31 9.95
C GLY A 13 -13.71 0.79 9.45
N LEU A 14 -15.02 0.49 9.43
CA LEU A 14 -16.03 1.45 9.00
C LEU A 14 -16.08 2.64 9.95
N GLY A 15 -16.04 3.84 9.40
CA GLY A 15 -16.10 5.07 10.20
C GLY A 15 -14.77 5.52 10.78
N GLU A 16 -13.69 4.74 10.60
CA GLU A 16 -12.36 5.15 11.02
C GLU A 16 -11.78 6.17 10.05
N ALA A 17 -10.91 7.03 10.56
CA ALA A 17 -10.23 8.02 9.73
C ALA A 17 -9.27 7.34 8.75
N VAL A 18 -9.15 7.90 7.55
CA VAL A 18 -8.14 7.48 6.58
C VAL A 18 -6.79 8.07 7.00
N GLU A 19 -5.82 7.19 7.21
CA GLU A 19 -4.45 7.61 7.50
C GLU A 19 -3.63 7.61 6.21
N THR A 20 -2.73 8.56 6.08
CA THR A 20 -1.86 8.69 4.90
C THR A 20 -0.44 8.99 5.35
N ASP A 21 0.52 8.31 4.73
CA ASP A 21 1.94 8.51 4.96
C ASP A 21 2.68 8.53 3.64
N ALA A 22 3.88 9.12 3.61
CA ALA A 22 4.69 9.23 2.40
C ALA A 22 6.16 9.01 2.72
N GLU A 23 6.84 8.29 1.83
CA GLU A 23 8.27 8.03 1.95
C GLU A 23 8.93 8.28 0.59
N VAL A 24 10.05 8.99 0.56
CA VAL A 24 10.70 9.41 -0.68
C VAL A 24 11.92 8.53 -0.96
N PHE A 25 12.05 8.08 -2.21
CA PHE A 25 13.17 7.28 -2.68
C PHE A 25 13.81 7.93 -3.89
N ASP A 26 15.12 7.75 -4.05
CA ASP A 26 15.88 8.32 -5.17
C ASP A 26 15.84 7.46 -6.43
N THR A 27 15.41 6.19 -6.34
CA THR A 27 15.25 5.31 -7.50
C THR A 27 13.91 4.58 -7.45
N ILE A 28 13.41 4.23 -8.65
CA ILE A 28 12.17 3.45 -8.78
C ILE A 28 12.33 2.05 -8.16
N ASP A 29 13.52 1.45 -8.27
CA ASP A 29 13.76 0.12 -7.72
C ASP A 29 13.66 0.11 -6.20
N LYS A 30 14.16 1.13 -5.53
CA LYS A 30 14.04 1.26 -4.08
C LYS A 30 12.56 1.43 -3.66
N ALA A 31 11.82 2.23 -4.43
CA ALA A 31 10.39 2.43 -4.17
C ALA A 31 9.60 1.13 -4.36
N ARG A 32 9.88 0.38 -5.42
CA ARG A 32 9.23 -0.91 -5.68
C ARG A 32 9.52 -1.94 -4.59
N LYS A 33 10.77 -2.00 -4.13
CA LYS A 33 11.15 -2.89 -3.03
C LYS A 33 10.44 -2.50 -1.73
N ALA A 34 10.27 -1.20 -1.49
CA ALA A 34 9.54 -0.72 -0.32
C ALA A 34 8.07 -1.13 -0.36
N ILE A 35 7.41 -1.00 -1.53
CA ILE A 35 6.03 -1.44 -1.72
C ILE A 35 5.90 -2.95 -1.51
N GLU A 36 6.80 -3.72 -2.09
CA GLU A 36 6.79 -5.18 -1.96
C GLU A 36 6.92 -5.60 -0.50
N ARG A 37 7.88 -5.02 0.22
CA ARG A 37 8.08 -5.32 1.65
C ARG A 37 6.87 -4.92 2.50
N LYS A 38 6.36 -3.72 2.31
CA LYS A 38 5.20 -3.23 3.05
C LYS A 38 3.94 -4.02 2.71
N GLY A 39 3.76 -4.33 1.44
CA GLY A 39 2.63 -5.13 0.97
C GLY A 39 2.62 -6.53 1.53
N LEU A 40 3.77 -7.21 1.54
CA LEU A 40 3.89 -8.56 2.12
C LEU A 40 3.60 -8.56 3.61
N LYS A 41 4.09 -7.56 4.33
CA LYS A 41 3.85 -7.42 5.77
C LYS A 41 2.36 -7.19 6.05
N THR A 42 1.72 -6.35 5.26
CA THR A 42 0.29 -6.08 5.37
C THR A 42 -0.54 -7.30 5.03
N LEU A 43 -0.18 -8.01 3.96
CA LEU A 43 -0.83 -9.25 3.56
C LEU A 43 -0.79 -10.29 4.68
N GLU A 44 0.35 -10.41 5.34
CA GLU A 44 0.51 -11.34 6.45
C GLU A 44 -0.45 -10.99 7.60
N SER A 45 -0.61 -9.72 7.91
CA SER A 45 -1.57 -9.25 8.91
C SER A 45 -3.01 -9.62 8.53
N TYR A 46 -3.38 -9.46 7.26
CA TYR A 46 -4.71 -9.86 6.76
C TYR A 46 -4.91 -11.38 6.88
N LYS A 47 -3.90 -12.17 6.54
CA LYS A 47 -3.98 -13.63 6.64
C LYS A 47 -4.15 -14.12 8.07
N GLN A 48 -3.60 -13.39 9.04
CA GLN A 48 -3.77 -13.73 10.45
C GLN A 48 -5.16 -13.38 10.99
N ALA A 49 -5.79 -12.36 10.43
CA ALA A 49 -7.08 -11.85 10.89
C ALA A 49 -8.27 -12.44 10.13
N LEU A 50 -8.07 -12.80 8.85
CA LEU A 50 -9.13 -13.20 7.93
C LEU A 50 -8.74 -14.48 7.16
N ASP A 51 -9.74 -15.24 6.73
CA ASP A 51 -9.53 -16.34 5.79
C ASP A 51 -9.22 -15.78 4.39
N CYS A 52 -8.55 -16.57 3.56
CA CYS A 52 -8.12 -16.13 2.23
C CYS A 52 -9.27 -15.73 1.30
N ASP A 53 -10.49 -16.18 1.57
CA ASP A 53 -11.69 -15.82 0.80
C ASP A 53 -12.33 -14.52 1.28
N ASP A 54 -11.87 -13.95 2.39
CA ASP A 54 -12.48 -12.78 3.02
C ASP A 54 -11.79 -11.46 2.68
N PHE A 55 -10.74 -11.49 1.87
CA PHE A 55 -10.05 -10.30 1.42
C PHE A 55 -9.58 -10.44 -0.03
N GLN A 56 -9.29 -9.30 -0.66
CA GLN A 56 -8.83 -9.22 -2.04
C GLN A 56 -7.52 -8.46 -2.11
N ILE A 57 -6.69 -8.82 -3.08
CA ILE A 57 -5.40 -8.19 -3.31
C ILE A 57 -5.25 -7.85 -4.79
N SER A 58 -4.75 -6.64 -5.06
CA SER A 58 -4.38 -6.19 -6.40
C SER A 58 -2.97 -5.64 -6.37
N VAL A 59 -2.12 -6.14 -7.26
CA VAL A 59 -0.69 -5.77 -7.27
C VAL A 59 -0.27 -5.48 -8.70
N SER A 60 0.51 -4.40 -8.88
CA SER A 60 1.24 -4.14 -10.11
C SER A 60 2.63 -3.60 -9.75
N GLY A 61 3.42 -3.21 -10.75
CA GLY A 61 4.77 -2.67 -10.51
C GLY A 61 4.77 -1.34 -9.76
N SER A 62 3.65 -0.62 -9.72
CA SER A 62 3.55 0.71 -9.11
C SER A 62 2.52 0.83 -8.01
N PHE A 63 1.78 -0.23 -7.69
CA PHE A 63 0.84 -0.19 -6.58
C PHE A 63 0.65 -1.56 -5.94
N TYR A 64 0.13 -1.53 -4.72
CA TYR A 64 -0.26 -2.71 -3.96
C TYR A 64 -1.49 -2.34 -3.15
N HIS A 65 -2.58 -3.05 -3.33
CA HIS A 65 -3.84 -2.76 -2.65
C HIS A 65 -4.43 -4.03 -2.05
N ILE A 66 -4.80 -3.97 -0.78
CA ILE A 66 -5.46 -5.06 -0.07
C ILE A 66 -6.73 -4.49 0.56
N SER A 67 -7.83 -5.20 0.43
CA SER A 67 -9.08 -4.82 1.08
C SER A 67 -9.86 -6.04 1.51
N ASP A 68 -10.68 -5.89 2.57
CA ASP A 68 -11.67 -6.90 2.87
C ASP A 68 -12.77 -6.90 1.78
N ASN A 69 -13.63 -7.92 1.78
CA ASN A 69 -14.67 -8.03 0.74
C ASN A 69 -15.77 -6.99 0.89
N GLU A 70 -15.88 -6.37 2.06
CA GLU A 70 -16.88 -5.34 2.35
C GLU A 70 -16.38 -3.93 2.08
N GLY A 71 -15.06 -3.76 1.88
CA GLY A 71 -14.46 -2.46 1.63
C GLY A 71 -14.35 -1.57 2.87
N GLU A 72 -14.54 -2.11 4.06
CA GLU A 72 -14.47 -1.36 5.31
C GLU A 72 -13.03 -1.22 5.83
N THR A 73 -12.19 -2.19 5.51
CA THR A 73 -10.77 -2.19 5.86
C THR A 73 -9.95 -2.35 4.60
N TRP A 74 -9.02 -1.44 4.38
CA TRP A 74 -8.15 -1.50 3.19
C TRP A 74 -6.81 -0.84 3.48
N ASP A 75 -5.80 -1.28 2.73
CA ASP A 75 -4.46 -0.69 2.70
C ASP A 75 -4.05 -0.51 1.25
N ASN A 76 -3.52 0.66 0.91
CA ASN A 76 -3.10 0.99 -0.43
C ASN A 76 -1.71 1.60 -0.44
N PHE A 77 -0.86 1.13 -1.34
CA PHE A 77 0.49 1.64 -1.55
C PHE A 77 0.66 2.01 -3.01
N ASP A 78 1.02 3.26 -3.29
CA ASP A 78 1.25 3.77 -4.64
C ASP A 78 2.63 4.39 -4.77
N ILE A 79 3.20 4.34 -5.97
CA ILE A 79 4.41 5.10 -6.30
C ILE A 79 4.01 6.27 -7.20
N VAL A 80 4.43 7.47 -6.80
CA VAL A 80 4.26 8.69 -7.60
C VAL A 80 5.64 9.21 -7.97
N GLU A 81 5.88 9.37 -9.28
CA GLU A 81 7.10 9.98 -9.78
C GLU A 81 6.98 11.49 -9.66
N GLN A 82 8.00 12.13 -9.11
CA GLN A 82 8.01 13.58 -8.90
C GLN A 82 9.33 14.17 -9.41
N GLU A 83 9.22 15.25 -10.19
CA GLU A 83 10.38 16.01 -10.64
C GLU A 83 10.72 17.06 -9.58
N ILE A 84 12.01 17.12 -9.21
CA ILE A 84 12.52 18.14 -8.28
C ILE A 84 13.50 19.03 -9.06
N ASN A 85 13.24 20.30 -9.04
CA ASN A 85 14.10 21.29 -9.67
C ASN A 85 15.20 21.77 -8.72
#